data_f87b60dce162fb9abb8f162e5263779c
#
_entry.id   f87b60dce162fb9abb8f162e5263779c
#
_cell.length_a   1.000
_cell.length_b   1.000
_cell.length_c   1.000
_cell.angle_alpha   90.00
_cell.angle_beta   90.00
_cell.angle_gamma   90.00
#
_symmetry.space_group_name_H-M   'P 1'
#
loop_
_entity.id
_entity.type
_entity.pdbx_description
1 polymer ?
#
loop_
_entity_poly.entity_id
_entity_poly.type
_entity_poly.pdbx_seq_one_letter_code
_entity_poly.pdbx_strand_id
1 'polypeptide(L)'
;MPQFYSMFTFNETLEQARERNIRDALLEDVGICDWTAQLIPSPQTATARVLVREAAVLCGCDWFTGCMQAVNPAVQVQWHYSEGQLMQPNTDVCHIQGDARAILTAERSALNFLQLLSATATITRRHADVVAQATSTSHTNANSEDNGKASCIVLDTRKTIPGLRQAQKYAVRTGGGHNQRMALWHGILIKENHIAAAGGIAQ
;
A
#
# COMPACT_ATOMS: atom_id res chain seq x y z
N MET A 1 -9.91 28.03 21.81
CA MET A 1 -9.27 26.81 21.29
C MET A 1 -7.89 27.16 20.78
N PRO A 2 -6.83 26.43 21.11
CA PRO A 2 -5.50 26.76 20.60
C PRO A 2 -5.49 26.67 19.06
N GLN A 3 -4.78 27.60 18.43
CA GLN A 3 -4.64 27.76 16.97
C GLN A 3 -4.13 26.50 16.22
N PHE A 4 -3.62 25.51 16.94
CA PHE A 4 -3.12 24.24 16.41
C PHE A 4 -4.16 23.39 15.67
N TYR A 5 -5.45 23.54 15.97
CA TYR A 5 -6.52 22.71 15.38
C TYR A 5 -7.04 23.20 14.02
N SER A 6 -6.64 24.40 13.60
CA SER A 6 -7.00 24.96 12.30
C SER A 6 -5.96 24.76 11.21
N MET A 7 -4.84 24.07 11.52
CA MET A 7 -3.72 23.91 10.59
C MET A 7 -4.08 23.01 9.38
N PHE A 8 -5.00 22.07 9.57
CA PHE A 8 -5.43 21.14 8.54
C PHE A 8 -6.94 21.08 8.52
N THR A 9 -7.55 21.49 7.41
CA THR A 9 -9.00 21.67 7.27
C THR A 9 -9.73 20.45 6.70
N PHE A 10 -9.00 19.42 6.25
CA PHE A 10 -9.59 18.22 5.66
C PHE A 10 -8.75 16.97 5.94
N ASN A 11 -9.41 15.83 5.84
CA ASN A 11 -8.78 14.52 5.92
C ASN A 11 -8.63 13.97 4.51
N GLU A 12 -7.40 13.65 4.11
CA GLU A 12 -7.09 13.07 2.82
C GLU A 12 -7.75 11.69 2.66
N THR A 13 -8.49 11.48 1.59
CA THR A 13 -9.05 10.17 1.22
C THR A 13 -7.96 9.27 0.63
N LEU A 14 -8.24 7.98 0.51
CA LEU A 14 -7.31 7.03 -0.14
C LEU A 14 -7.02 7.42 -1.60
N GLU A 15 -8.03 7.88 -2.32
CA GLU A 15 -7.90 8.31 -3.71
C GLU A 15 -7.02 9.56 -3.83
N GLN A 16 -7.27 10.58 -3.03
CA GLN A 16 -6.43 11.78 -2.96
C GLN A 16 -4.99 11.46 -2.58
N ALA A 17 -4.79 10.53 -1.64
CA ALA A 17 -3.47 10.07 -1.25
C ALA A 17 -2.76 9.35 -2.40
N ARG A 18 -3.47 8.52 -3.17
CA ARG A 18 -2.93 7.84 -4.34
C ARG A 18 -2.51 8.83 -5.42
N GLU A 19 -3.37 9.77 -5.78
CA GLU A 19 -3.04 10.82 -6.75
C GLU A 19 -1.82 11.63 -6.34
N ARG A 20 -1.76 12.05 -5.08
CA ARG A 20 -0.60 12.75 -4.52
C ARG A 20 0.65 11.89 -4.58
N ASN A 21 0.58 10.62 -4.16
CA ASN A 21 1.73 9.71 -4.18
C ASN A 21 2.28 9.54 -5.60
N ILE A 22 1.42 9.33 -6.59
CA ILE A 22 1.81 9.18 -8.00
C ILE A 22 2.48 10.45 -8.51
N ARG A 23 1.85 11.60 -8.28
CA ARG A 23 2.39 12.91 -8.68
C ARG A 23 3.77 13.16 -8.07
N ASP A 24 3.90 12.96 -6.76
CA ASP A 24 5.12 13.27 -6.03
C ASP A 24 6.27 12.32 -6.43
N ALA A 25 5.98 11.03 -6.66
CA ALA A 25 6.97 10.06 -7.13
C ALA A 25 7.45 10.35 -8.56
N LEU A 26 6.55 10.72 -9.47
CA LEU A 26 6.92 11.11 -10.84
C LEU A 26 7.68 12.45 -10.86
N LEU A 27 7.31 13.39 -10.00
CA LEU A 27 8.03 14.65 -9.86
C LEU A 27 9.46 14.44 -9.36
N GLU A 28 9.65 13.51 -8.41
CA GLU A 28 10.97 13.15 -7.87
C GLU A 28 11.85 12.46 -8.93
N ASP A 29 11.31 11.49 -9.67
CA ASP A 29 12.08 10.62 -10.57
C ASP A 29 12.32 11.24 -11.95
N VAL A 30 11.32 11.92 -12.52
CA VAL A 30 11.39 12.51 -13.87
C VAL A 30 11.97 13.92 -13.82
N GLY A 31 11.63 14.72 -12.80
CA GLY A 31 12.08 16.10 -12.69
C GLY A 31 11.71 16.93 -13.91
N ILE A 32 12.71 17.55 -14.54
CA ILE A 32 12.53 18.41 -15.72
C ILE A 32 12.51 17.65 -17.05
N CYS A 33 13.11 16.45 -17.13
CA CYS A 33 13.16 15.67 -18.35
C CYS A 33 13.78 14.29 -18.11
N ASP A 34 13.23 13.25 -18.74
CA ASP A 34 13.88 11.96 -18.93
C ASP A 34 14.76 12.01 -20.19
N TRP A 35 16.05 12.31 -19.98
CA TRP A 35 17.04 12.43 -21.07
C TRP A 35 17.26 11.10 -21.79
N THR A 36 17.18 9.97 -21.08
CA THR A 36 17.39 8.64 -21.66
C THR A 36 16.25 8.24 -22.59
N ALA A 37 15.02 8.54 -22.23
CA ALA A 37 13.87 8.30 -23.09
C ALA A 37 13.93 9.09 -24.42
N GLN A 38 14.62 10.25 -24.43
CA GLN A 38 14.79 11.03 -25.67
C GLN A 38 15.62 10.30 -26.74
N LEU A 39 16.42 9.29 -26.37
CA LEU A 39 17.19 8.47 -27.32
C LEU A 39 16.30 7.53 -28.14
N ILE A 40 15.07 7.29 -27.72
CA ILE A 40 14.13 6.40 -28.40
C ILE A 40 13.41 7.21 -29.51
N PRO A 41 13.33 6.71 -30.75
CA PRO A 41 12.55 7.37 -31.80
C PRO A 41 11.07 7.55 -31.41
N SER A 42 10.46 8.64 -31.84
CA SER A 42 9.02 8.89 -31.66
C SER A 42 8.33 9.07 -33.01
N PRO A 43 7.16 8.45 -33.24
CA PRO A 43 6.42 7.56 -32.31
C PRO A 43 6.96 6.14 -32.36
N GLN A 44 7.12 5.52 -31.20
CA GLN A 44 7.46 4.11 -31.07
C GLN A 44 6.60 3.45 -30.01
N THR A 45 5.90 2.38 -30.34
CA THR A 45 5.16 1.55 -29.38
C THR A 45 6.04 0.43 -28.86
N ALA A 46 5.81 0.05 -27.61
CA ALA A 46 6.46 -1.08 -26.97
C ALA A 46 5.45 -1.93 -26.18
N THR A 47 5.84 -3.17 -25.95
CA THR A 47 5.18 -4.08 -25.03
C THR A 47 6.19 -4.47 -23.96
N ALA A 48 5.78 -4.41 -22.71
CA ALA A 48 6.57 -4.82 -21.56
C ALA A 48 5.76 -5.78 -20.68
N ARG A 49 6.46 -6.52 -19.80
CA ARG A 49 5.81 -7.38 -18.81
C ARG A 49 6.48 -7.22 -17.45
N VAL A 50 5.70 -7.36 -16.40
CA VAL A 50 6.19 -7.46 -15.03
C VAL A 50 6.16 -8.91 -14.60
N LEU A 51 7.29 -9.43 -14.12
CA LEU A 51 7.46 -10.79 -13.64
C LEU A 51 7.63 -10.79 -12.13
N VAL A 52 6.89 -11.65 -11.42
CA VAL A 52 7.14 -11.92 -9.99
C VAL A 52 8.08 -13.12 -9.85
N ARG A 53 9.14 -12.99 -9.03
CA ARG A 53 10.15 -14.04 -8.86
C ARG A 53 9.87 -14.97 -7.68
N GLU A 54 9.11 -14.53 -6.72
CA GLU A 54 8.74 -15.29 -5.51
C GLU A 54 7.26 -15.13 -5.22
N ALA A 55 6.69 -16.05 -4.42
CA ALA A 55 5.28 -15.95 -4.05
C ALA A 55 5.02 -14.69 -3.23
N ALA A 56 4.09 -13.87 -3.67
CA ALA A 56 3.75 -12.59 -3.06
C ALA A 56 2.27 -12.26 -3.26
N VAL A 57 1.69 -11.50 -2.36
CA VAL A 57 0.33 -10.96 -2.50
C VAL A 57 0.41 -9.70 -3.35
N LEU A 58 -0.33 -9.66 -4.47
CA LEU A 58 -0.41 -8.49 -5.32
C LEU A 58 -1.08 -7.32 -4.59
N CYS A 59 -0.41 -6.18 -4.54
CA CYS A 59 -0.98 -4.95 -4.01
C CYS A 59 -0.37 -3.72 -4.67
N GLY A 60 -1.22 -2.76 -5.04
CA GLY A 60 -0.79 -1.49 -5.64
C GLY A 60 -1.05 -1.38 -7.13
N CYS A 61 -1.95 -2.18 -7.70
CA CYS A 61 -2.33 -2.11 -9.11
C CYS A 61 -2.72 -0.70 -9.55
N ASP A 62 -3.50 0.00 -8.74
CA ASP A 62 -3.95 1.36 -9.04
C ASP A 62 -2.81 2.39 -9.03
N TRP A 63 -1.81 2.25 -8.13
CA TRP A 63 -0.62 3.11 -8.13
C TRP A 63 0.24 2.85 -9.36
N PHE A 64 0.46 1.58 -9.69
CA PHE A 64 1.22 1.19 -10.89
C PHE A 64 0.59 1.73 -12.16
N THR A 65 -0.69 1.42 -12.37
CA THR A 65 -1.46 1.87 -13.53
C THR A 65 -1.52 3.40 -13.58
N GLY A 66 -1.72 4.04 -12.43
CA GLY A 66 -1.77 5.49 -12.31
C GLY A 66 -0.44 6.18 -12.69
N CYS A 67 0.72 5.61 -12.33
CA CYS A 67 2.02 6.12 -12.78
C CYS A 67 2.17 6.05 -14.31
N MET A 68 1.79 4.92 -14.92
CA MET A 68 1.83 4.74 -16.38
C MET A 68 0.93 5.75 -17.08
N GLN A 69 -0.32 5.88 -16.63
CA GLN A 69 -1.32 6.75 -17.24
C GLN A 69 -1.10 8.24 -16.96
N ALA A 70 -0.44 8.59 -15.85
CA ALA A 70 -0.06 9.98 -15.58
C ALA A 70 1.00 10.52 -16.58
N VAL A 71 1.88 9.63 -17.07
CA VAL A 71 2.85 9.99 -18.13
C VAL A 71 2.19 9.99 -19.51
N ASN A 72 1.41 8.94 -19.82
CA ASN A 72 0.62 8.90 -21.06
C ASN A 72 -0.68 8.11 -20.84
N PRO A 73 -1.85 8.77 -20.91
CA PRO A 73 -3.16 8.12 -20.68
C PRO A 73 -3.49 6.96 -21.63
N ALA A 74 -2.81 6.89 -22.80
CA ALA A 74 -3.02 5.82 -23.77
C ALA A 74 -2.28 4.50 -23.40
N VAL A 75 -1.41 4.50 -22.41
CA VAL A 75 -0.74 3.28 -21.93
C VAL A 75 -1.78 2.36 -21.29
N GLN A 76 -1.81 1.13 -21.75
CA GLN A 76 -2.68 0.06 -21.27
C GLN A 76 -1.90 -0.90 -20.38
N VAL A 77 -2.51 -1.29 -19.25
CA VAL A 77 -1.97 -2.29 -18.33
C VAL A 77 -3.00 -3.42 -18.19
N GLN A 78 -2.64 -4.61 -18.60
CA GLN A 78 -3.46 -5.80 -18.48
C GLN A 78 -2.93 -6.67 -17.34
N TRP A 79 -3.69 -6.76 -16.25
CA TRP A 79 -3.36 -7.54 -15.07
C TRP A 79 -3.74 -9.01 -15.26
N HIS A 80 -2.88 -9.94 -14.82
CA HIS A 80 -3.13 -11.39 -14.78
C HIS A 80 -3.58 -11.89 -13.41
N TYR A 81 -3.40 -11.08 -12.40
CA TYR A 81 -3.84 -11.30 -11.02
C TYR A 81 -4.70 -10.14 -10.55
N SER A 82 -5.62 -10.44 -9.63
CA SER A 82 -6.42 -9.42 -8.95
C SER A 82 -5.71 -8.88 -7.71
N GLU A 83 -6.04 -7.64 -7.34
CA GLU A 83 -5.58 -7.04 -6.08
C GLU A 83 -5.86 -7.97 -4.89
N GLY A 84 -4.87 -8.25 -4.05
CA GLY A 84 -4.96 -9.16 -2.92
C GLY A 84 -4.76 -10.65 -3.25
N GLN A 85 -4.63 -11.01 -4.52
CA GLN A 85 -4.40 -12.39 -4.92
C GLN A 85 -2.94 -12.81 -4.69
N LEU A 86 -2.72 -14.07 -4.28
CA LEU A 86 -1.38 -14.66 -4.17
C LEU A 86 -0.84 -14.98 -5.56
N MET A 87 0.23 -14.31 -5.96
CA MET A 87 0.95 -14.54 -7.20
C MET A 87 1.89 -15.74 -7.04
N GLN A 88 2.01 -16.54 -8.11
CA GLN A 88 2.91 -17.70 -8.15
C GLN A 88 4.32 -17.28 -8.62
N PRO A 89 5.38 -17.91 -8.11
CA PRO A 89 6.74 -17.60 -8.52
C PRO A 89 6.96 -17.76 -10.04
N ASN A 90 7.73 -16.85 -10.62
CA ASN A 90 8.11 -16.86 -12.03
C ASN A 90 6.95 -16.77 -13.01
N THR A 91 5.88 -16.06 -12.63
CA THR A 91 4.72 -15.78 -13.50
C THR A 91 4.65 -14.30 -13.87
N ASP A 92 4.01 -14.01 -14.99
CA ASP A 92 3.73 -12.66 -15.43
C ASP A 92 2.61 -12.06 -14.55
N VAL A 93 2.86 -10.88 -13.99
CA VAL A 93 1.92 -10.13 -13.15
C VAL A 93 0.99 -9.29 -14.00
N CYS A 94 1.56 -8.57 -14.97
CA CYS A 94 0.81 -7.79 -15.94
C CYS A 94 1.61 -7.62 -17.23
N HIS A 95 0.87 -7.31 -18.31
CA HIS A 95 1.40 -6.82 -19.58
C HIS A 95 1.08 -5.34 -19.73
N ILE A 96 2.03 -4.61 -20.33
CA ILE A 96 1.94 -3.16 -20.55
C ILE A 96 2.13 -2.93 -22.04
N GLN A 97 1.26 -2.10 -22.65
CA GLN A 97 1.37 -1.72 -24.05
C GLN A 97 1.14 -0.22 -24.23
N GLY A 98 1.97 0.42 -25.02
CA GLY A 98 1.82 1.85 -25.30
C GLY A 98 3.07 2.50 -25.85
N ASP A 99 3.16 3.82 -25.72
CA ASP A 99 4.34 4.59 -26.11
C ASP A 99 5.58 4.14 -25.33
N ALA A 100 6.67 3.84 -26.05
CA ALA A 100 7.88 3.28 -25.48
C ALA A 100 8.55 4.24 -24.48
N ARG A 101 8.57 5.55 -24.79
CA ARG A 101 9.13 6.57 -23.89
C ARG A 101 8.33 6.66 -22.61
N ALA A 102 7.00 6.68 -22.72
CA ALA A 102 6.11 6.79 -21.57
C ALA A 102 6.26 5.58 -20.62
N ILE A 103 6.31 4.36 -21.17
CA ILE A 103 6.50 3.15 -20.36
C ILE A 103 7.83 3.21 -19.60
N LEU A 104 8.93 3.56 -20.25
CA LEU A 104 10.25 3.63 -19.63
C LEU A 104 10.33 4.75 -18.57
N THR A 105 9.75 5.91 -18.86
CA THR A 105 9.74 7.05 -17.93
C THR A 105 8.93 6.73 -16.65
N ALA A 106 7.82 6.00 -16.75
CA ALA A 106 6.97 5.66 -15.61
C ALA A 106 7.44 4.43 -14.82
N GLU A 107 8.27 3.57 -15.43
CA GLU A 107 8.59 2.22 -14.94
C GLU A 107 9.07 2.22 -13.50
N ARG A 108 10.04 3.06 -13.15
CA ARG A 108 10.67 3.03 -11.84
C ARG A 108 9.69 3.39 -10.72
N SER A 109 8.97 4.49 -10.87
CA SER A 109 7.96 4.93 -9.91
C SER A 109 6.84 3.90 -9.77
N ALA A 110 6.35 3.33 -10.87
CA ALA A 110 5.31 2.31 -10.88
C ALA A 110 5.76 1.04 -10.14
N LEU A 111 6.96 0.52 -10.45
CA LEU A 111 7.50 -0.67 -9.80
C LEU A 111 7.81 -0.45 -8.32
N ASN A 112 8.26 0.73 -7.92
CA ASN A 112 8.52 1.04 -6.52
C ASN A 112 7.25 0.94 -5.67
N PHE A 113 6.11 1.47 -6.15
CA PHE A 113 4.83 1.30 -5.47
C PHE A 113 4.39 -0.16 -5.43
N LEU A 114 4.45 -0.86 -6.56
CA LEU A 114 4.02 -2.26 -6.65
C LEU A 114 4.82 -3.15 -5.68
N GLN A 115 6.14 -2.97 -5.63
CA GLN A 115 7.03 -3.73 -4.75
C GLN A 115 6.77 -3.42 -3.28
N LEU A 116 6.70 -2.14 -2.91
CA LEU A 116 6.47 -1.71 -1.52
C LEU A 116 5.14 -2.21 -0.97
N LEU A 117 4.07 -2.03 -1.75
CA LEU A 117 2.73 -2.38 -1.31
C LEU A 117 2.51 -3.90 -1.31
N SER A 118 3.01 -4.61 -2.32
CA SER A 118 2.97 -6.08 -2.34
C SER A 118 3.80 -6.70 -1.22
N ALA A 119 4.96 -6.15 -0.88
CA ALA A 119 5.76 -6.61 0.26
C ALA A 119 5.00 -6.42 1.58
N THR A 120 4.38 -5.25 1.79
CA THR A 120 3.56 -4.98 2.97
C THR A 120 2.38 -5.93 3.07
N ALA A 121 1.63 -6.14 1.97
CA ALA A 121 0.51 -7.06 1.93
C ALA A 121 0.93 -8.52 2.16
N THR A 122 2.06 -8.95 1.58
CA THR A 122 2.59 -10.30 1.73
C THR A 122 2.98 -10.61 3.17
N ILE A 123 3.70 -9.71 3.84
CA ILE A 123 4.06 -9.88 5.26
C ILE A 123 2.81 -9.90 6.13
N THR A 124 1.86 -9.01 5.87
CA THR A 124 0.59 -8.98 6.60
C THR A 124 -0.17 -10.28 6.44
N ARG A 125 -0.25 -10.83 5.22
CA ARG A 125 -0.90 -12.12 4.95
C ARG A 125 -0.26 -13.24 5.75
N ARG A 126 1.06 -13.33 5.79
CA ARG A 126 1.77 -14.34 6.58
C ARG A 126 1.41 -14.27 8.06
N HIS A 127 1.33 -13.07 8.64
CA HIS A 127 0.93 -12.90 10.03
C HIS A 127 -0.55 -13.22 10.26
N ALA A 128 -1.43 -12.79 9.36
CA ALA A 128 -2.87 -13.08 9.44
C ALA A 128 -3.14 -14.58 9.37
N ASP A 129 -2.45 -15.31 8.49
CA ASP A 129 -2.57 -16.76 8.35
C ASP A 129 -2.12 -17.50 9.60
N VAL A 130 -1.01 -17.09 10.23
CA VAL A 130 -0.52 -17.67 11.51
C VAL A 130 -1.56 -17.46 12.62
N VAL A 131 -2.12 -16.26 12.73
CA VAL A 131 -3.16 -15.93 13.72
C VAL A 131 -4.41 -16.78 13.48
N ALA A 132 -4.86 -16.91 12.23
CA ALA A 132 -6.03 -17.72 11.88
C ALA A 132 -5.81 -19.21 12.23
N GLN A 133 -4.63 -19.77 11.94
CA GLN A 133 -4.28 -21.14 12.28
C GLN A 133 -4.25 -21.38 13.79
N ALA A 134 -3.64 -20.47 14.57
CA ALA A 134 -3.59 -20.58 16.04
C ALA A 134 -4.99 -20.54 16.66
N THR A 135 -5.87 -19.71 16.12
CA THR A 135 -7.27 -19.62 16.59
C THR A 135 -8.05 -20.91 16.28
N SER A 136 -7.80 -21.52 15.12
CA SER A 136 -8.47 -22.78 14.73
C SER A 136 -8.04 -23.98 15.58
N THR A 137 -6.79 -24.08 15.97
CA THR A 137 -6.26 -25.19 16.78
C THR A 137 -6.70 -25.12 18.24
N SER A 138 -6.99 -23.95 18.78
CA SER A 138 -7.48 -23.80 20.16
C SER A 138 -8.89 -24.36 20.37
N HIS A 139 -9.67 -24.60 19.29
CA HIS A 139 -11.04 -25.12 19.38
C HIS A 139 -11.15 -26.64 19.52
N THR A 140 -10.07 -27.41 19.35
CA THR A 140 -10.12 -28.88 19.43
C THR A 140 -10.05 -29.42 20.85
N ASN A 141 -9.76 -28.59 21.87
CA ASN A 141 -9.51 -29.02 23.25
C ASN A 141 -10.46 -28.42 24.32
N ALA A 142 -11.51 -27.72 23.94
CA ALA A 142 -12.40 -27.07 24.91
C ALA A 142 -13.78 -27.73 24.96
N ASN A 143 -14.00 -28.60 26.00
CA ASN A 143 -15.32 -28.97 26.51
C ASN A 143 -15.91 -27.81 27.36
N SER A 144 -15.99 -26.61 26.82
CA SER A 144 -16.59 -25.49 27.55
C SER A 144 -17.61 -24.78 26.66
N GLU A 145 -18.83 -24.64 27.20
CA GLU A 145 -19.98 -23.94 26.60
C GLU A 145 -19.79 -22.41 26.49
N ASP A 146 -18.54 -21.92 26.34
CA ASP A 146 -18.29 -20.49 26.20
C ASP A 146 -18.37 -20.07 24.72
N ASN A 147 -19.54 -19.52 24.33
CA ASN A 147 -19.84 -19.01 22.99
C ASN A 147 -19.07 -17.74 22.62
N GLY A 148 -18.07 -17.33 23.37
CA GLY A 148 -17.18 -16.19 23.09
C GLY A 148 -15.98 -16.57 22.24
N LYS A 149 -16.11 -16.71 20.91
CA LYS A 149 -14.97 -16.86 20.01
C LYS A 149 -14.06 -15.63 20.11
N ALA A 150 -13.02 -15.72 20.93
CA ALA A 150 -11.96 -14.70 20.93
C ALA A 150 -11.22 -14.78 19.59
N SER A 151 -11.61 -13.96 18.63
CA SER A 151 -10.92 -13.81 17.35
C SER A 151 -9.77 -12.82 17.53
N CYS A 152 -8.53 -13.31 17.42
CA CYS A 152 -7.36 -12.44 17.35
C CYS A 152 -7.20 -11.91 15.92
N ILE A 153 -6.85 -10.64 15.77
CA ILE A 153 -6.62 -9.99 14.48
C ILE A 153 -5.29 -9.26 14.45
N VAL A 154 -4.71 -9.14 13.27
CA VAL A 154 -3.49 -8.34 13.05
C VAL A 154 -3.88 -6.90 12.82
N LEU A 155 -3.38 -5.99 13.65
CA LEU A 155 -3.57 -4.55 13.52
C LEU A 155 -2.29 -3.85 13.06
N ASP A 156 -2.44 -2.88 12.19
CA ASP A 156 -1.36 -1.98 11.81
C ASP A 156 -1.06 -0.91 12.88
N THR A 157 -0.13 -0.03 12.58
CA THR A 157 0.24 1.10 13.44
C THR A 157 0.35 2.40 12.63
N ARG A 158 0.68 3.52 13.33
CA ARG A 158 1.05 4.79 12.70
C ARG A 158 2.55 4.89 12.36
N LYS A 159 3.34 3.84 12.58
CA LYS A 159 4.76 3.77 12.21
C LYS A 159 4.88 3.42 10.72
N THR A 160 4.61 4.40 9.88
CA THR A 160 4.56 4.29 8.42
C THR A 160 5.60 5.19 7.77
N ILE A 161 5.96 4.91 6.54
CA ILE A 161 6.80 5.81 5.73
C ILE A 161 6.06 7.15 5.59
N PRO A 162 6.72 8.29 5.86
CA PRO A 162 6.10 9.61 5.68
C PRO A 162 5.51 9.77 4.27
N GLY A 163 4.30 10.32 4.20
CA GLY A 163 3.58 10.49 2.94
C GLY A 163 2.85 9.25 2.42
N LEU A 164 3.21 8.02 2.86
CA LEU A 164 2.65 6.77 2.33
C LEU A 164 1.71 6.04 3.29
N ARG A 165 1.24 6.70 4.36
CA ARG A 165 0.40 6.03 5.37
C ARG A 165 -0.87 5.41 4.80
N GLN A 166 -1.61 6.14 3.97
CA GLN A 166 -2.84 5.64 3.36
C GLN A 166 -2.54 4.40 2.49
N ALA A 167 -1.48 4.45 1.69
CA ALA A 167 -1.06 3.35 0.82
C ALA A 167 -0.62 2.12 1.62
N GLN A 168 0.22 2.28 2.66
CA GLN A 168 0.66 1.16 3.49
C GLN A 168 -0.49 0.55 4.31
N LYS A 169 -1.41 1.37 4.83
CA LYS A 169 -2.60 0.88 5.52
C LYS A 169 -3.58 0.18 4.58
N TYR A 170 -3.68 0.65 3.34
CA TYR A 170 -4.38 -0.08 2.28
C TYR A 170 -3.75 -1.47 2.06
N ALA A 171 -2.43 -1.55 1.93
CA ALA A 171 -1.73 -2.81 1.73
C ALA A 171 -1.91 -3.78 2.92
N VAL A 172 -1.98 -3.28 4.16
CA VAL A 172 -2.31 -4.12 5.33
C VAL A 172 -3.69 -4.75 5.18
N ARG A 173 -4.72 -3.99 4.78
CA ARG A 173 -6.07 -4.56 4.53
C ARG A 173 -6.05 -5.58 3.41
N THR A 174 -5.38 -5.28 2.31
CA THR A 174 -5.20 -6.19 1.17
C THR A 174 -4.53 -7.50 1.59
N GLY A 175 -3.60 -7.45 2.54
CA GLY A 175 -2.96 -8.62 3.14
C GLY A 175 -3.81 -9.38 4.17
N GLY A 176 -5.03 -8.92 4.49
CA GLY A 176 -5.93 -9.58 5.46
C GLY A 176 -5.76 -9.08 6.91
N GLY A 177 -4.99 -8.01 7.13
CA GLY A 177 -4.94 -7.31 8.41
C GLY A 177 -6.01 -6.23 8.52
N HIS A 178 -6.04 -5.55 9.65
CA HIS A 178 -7.00 -4.49 9.96
C HIS A 178 -6.28 -3.19 10.29
N ASN A 179 -6.92 -2.06 10.00
CA ASN A 179 -6.38 -0.77 10.34
C ASN A 179 -6.74 -0.38 11.78
N GLN A 180 -5.73 -0.04 12.56
CA GLN A 180 -5.86 0.77 13.75
C GLN A 180 -6.05 2.25 13.30
N ARG A 181 -6.19 3.19 14.21
CA ARG A 181 -6.44 4.61 13.88
C ARG A 181 -5.55 5.14 12.74
N MET A 182 -6.17 5.87 11.82
CA MET A 182 -5.49 6.44 10.64
C MET A 182 -4.57 7.60 11.01
N ALA A 183 -5.02 8.46 11.93
CA ALA A 183 -4.35 9.69 12.32
C ALA A 183 -4.68 10.05 13.78
N LEU A 184 -4.16 11.17 14.25
CA LEU A 184 -4.39 11.65 15.63
C LEU A 184 -5.86 12.01 15.90
N TRP A 185 -6.56 12.48 14.88
CA TRP A 185 -7.98 12.84 14.97
C TRP A 185 -8.95 11.63 15.04
N HIS A 186 -8.50 10.45 14.58
CA HIS A 186 -9.36 9.27 14.43
C HIS A 186 -9.57 8.49 15.74
N GLY A 187 -8.75 8.73 16.74
CA GLY A 187 -8.89 8.04 18.02
C GLY A 187 -7.84 8.48 19.04
N ILE A 188 -8.20 8.36 20.30
CA ILE A 188 -7.33 8.69 21.43
C ILE A 188 -6.51 7.45 21.78
N LEU A 189 -5.18 7.63 21.94
CA LEU A 189 -4.27 6.63 22.48
C LEU A 189 -3.37 7.29 23.51
N ILE A 190 -3.67 7.02 24.77
CA ILE A 190 -2.88 7.50 25.91
C ILE A 190 -1.65 6.60 26.07
N LYS A 191 -0.49 7.21 26.20
CA LYS A 191 0.78 6.55 26.44
C LYS A 191 1.46 7.17 27.65
N GLU A 192 2.55 6.50 28.10
CA GLU A 192 3.37 6.94 29.24
C GLU A 192 3.78 8.42 29.17
N ASN A 193 4.15 8.90 27.97
CA ASN A 193 4.55 10.32 27.80
C ASN A 193 3.36 11.28 28.01
N HIS A 194 2.13 10.90 27.67
CA HIS A 194 0.94 11.72 27.93
C HIS A 194 0.65 11.78 29.43
N ILE A 195 0.78 10.64 30.12
CA ILE A 195 0.57 10.54 31.57
C ILE A 195 1.64 11.39 32.30
N ALA A 196 2.91 11.26 31.91
CA ALA A 196 3.98 12.03 32.50
C ALA A 196 3.81 13.54 32.29
N ALA A 197 3.45 13.95 31.07
CA ALA A 197 3.21 15.36 30.74
C ALA A 197 1.97 15.94 31.44
N ALA A 198 0.97 15.12 31.76
CA ALA A 198 -0.20 15.52 32.54
C ALA A 198 0.02 15.58 34.06
N GLY A 199 1.17 15.12 34.55
CA GLY A 199 1.48 15.09 35.98
C GLY A 199 1.05 13.82 36.71
N GLY A 200 0.66 12.77 35.97
CA GLY A 200 0.28 11.47 36.52
C GLY A 200 -1.12 11.01 36.13
N ILE A 201 -1.52 9.82 36.58
CA ILE A 201 -2.83 9.21 36.26
C ILE A 201 -4.00 9.89 37.00
N ALA A 202 -3.72 10.50 38.15
CA ALA A 202 -4.76 11.11 39.00
C ALA A 202 -5.17 12.52 38.54
N GLN A 203 -4.56 13.04 37.49
CA GLN A 203 -4.88 14.34 36.88
C GLN A 203 -5.78 14.12 35.65
#